data_6fbad024fdb6e07a2803bf85c2133682
#
_entry.id   6fbad024fdb6e07a2803bf85c2133682
#
_cell.length_a   1.000
_cell.length_b   1.000
_cell.length_c   1.000
_cell.angle_alpha   90.00
_cell.angle_beta   90.00
_cell.angle_gamma   90.00
#
_symmetry.space_group_name_H-M   'P 1'
#
loop_
_entity.id
_entity.type
_entity.pdbx_description
1 polymer ?
#
loop_
_entity_poly.entity_id
_entity_poly.type
_entity_poly.pdbx_seq_one_letter_code
_entity_poly.pdbx_strand_id
1 'polypeptide(L)'
;MADKTTSTPDLRHVKEAICIDTNRVYDSCADKDCLEDLRVYFTSSAQCLIDKATNVRCRGSEVLNAFIEVERVPFNRGFYSVDITYFFKVCLDVFCGHANPPTMVEGLATFSKKCILYGSEGNVKVFSSEFVSC
;
A
#
# COMPACT_ATOMS: atom_id res chain seq x y z
N MET A 1 5.43 10.27 -34.07
CA MET A 1 6.03 9.12 -33.40
C MET A 1 7.51 9.37 -33.26
N ALA A 2 7.94 9.65 -32.04
CA ALA A 2 9.36 9.79 -31.75
C ALA A 2 9.99 8.40 -31.77
N ASP A 3 10.83 8.17 -32.76
CA ASP A 3 11.65 6.99 -32.87
C ASP A 3 12.65 7.01 -31.69
N LYS A 4 12.40 6.20 -30.67
CA LYS A 4 13.38 5.98 -29.61
C LYS A 4 14.49 5.08 -30.16
N THR A 5 15.39 5.66 -30.89
CA THR A 5 16.68 5.04 -31.11
C THR A 5 17.36 4.93 -29.74
N THR A 6 17.23 3.78 -29.11
CA THR A 6 18.09 3.38 -28.00
C THR A 6 19.49 3.22 -28.58
N SER A 7 20.26 4.30 -28.57
CA SER A 7 21.68 4.20 -28.86
C SER A 7 22.32 3.38 -27.75
N THR A 8 22.80 2.19 -28.07
CA THR A 8 23.67 1.43 -27.19
C THR A 8 24.91 2.27 -26.90
N PRO A 9 25.22 2.52 -25.61
CA PRO A 9 26.42 3.29 -25.28
C PRO A 9 27.69 2.58 -25.82
N ASP A 10 28.59 3.35 -26.37
CA ASP A 10 29.87 2.82 -26.83
C ASP A 10 30.72 2.46 -25.62
N LEU A 11 30.83 1.18 -25.32
CA LEU A 11 31.56 0.65 -24.16
C LEU A 11 33.06 0.55 -24.36
N ARG A 12 33.58 0.88 -25.54
CA ARG A 12 35.03 0.80 -25.85
C ARG A 12 35.88 1.77 -25.04
N HIS A 13 35.27 2.82 -24.51
CA HIS A 13 35.93 3.84 -23.71
C HIS A 13 35.66 3.74 -22.20
N VAL A 14 34.96 2.69 -21.75
CA VAL A 14 34.73 2.48 -20.34
C VAL A 14 36.01 1.99 -19.67
N LYS A 15 36.53 2.80 -18.76
CA LYS A 15 37.74 2.48 -18.01
C LYS A 15 37.46 1.87 -16.65
N GLU A 16 36.24 1.97 -16.18
CA GLU A 16 35.84 1.57 -14.84
C GLU A 16 34.45 0.97 -14.86
N ALA A 17 34.27 -0.13 -14.15
CA ALA A 17 32.98 -0.75 -13.94
C ALA A 17 32.61 -0.67 -12.45
N ILE A 18 31.40 -0.24 -12.15
CA ILE A 18 30.88 -0.17 -10.79
C ILE A 18 29.84 -1.28 -10.62
N CYS A 19 30.01 -2.06 -9.56
CA CYS A 19 29.01 -3.04 -9.17
C CYS A 19 27.93 -2.35 -8.34
N ILE A 20 26.68 -2.49 -8.73
CA ILE A 20 25.52 -2.02 -7.97
C ILE A 20 24.68 -3.21 -7.53
N ASP A 21 24.26 -3.17 -6.28
CA ASP A 21 23.29 -4.11 -5.73
C ASP A 21 21.99 -3.34 -5.45
N THR A 22 20.90 -3.84 -6.00
CA THR A 22 19.61 -3.17 -5.88
C THR A 22 18.45 -4.17 -5.93
N ASN A 23 17.34 -3.77 -5.33
CA ASN A 23 16.10 -4.53 -5.41
C ASN A 23 15.39 -4.27 -6.74
N ARG A 24 14.83 -5.32 -7.29
CA ARG A 24 14.02 -5.24 -8.51
C ARG A 24 12.54 -5.32 -8.19
N VAL A 25 11.76 -4.42 -8.77
CA VAL A 25 10.31 -4.52 -8.79
C VAL A 25 9.91 -5.43 -9.95
N TYR A 26 9.23 -6.53 -9.65
CA TYR A 26 8.79 -7.52 -10.65
C TYR A 26 7.41 -7.21 -11.21
N ASP A 27 6.51 -6.73 -10.35
CA ASP A 27 5.13 -6.53 -10.72
C ASP A 27 4.51 -5.43 -9.86
N SER A 28 3.43 -4.86 -10.35
CA SER A 28 2.65 -3.87 -9.62
C SER A 28 1.20 -3.92 -10.08
N CYS A 29 0.29 -3.66 -9.18
CA CYS A 29 -1.11 -3.49 -9.52
C CYS A 29 -1.62 -2.16 -8.94
N ALA A 30 -2.54 -1.55 -9.64
CA ALA A 30 -3.30 -0.41 -9.15
C ALA A 30 -4.76 -0.84 -8.96
N ASP A 31 -5.33 -0.44 -7.85
CA ASP A 31 -6.71 -0.77 -7.55
C ASP A 31 -7.36 0.39 -6.79
N LYS A 32 -8.67 0.49 -6.93
CA LYS A 32 -9.46 1.51 -6.28
C LYS A 32 -10.74 0.90 -5.76
N ASP A 33 -10.92 0.93 -4.46
CA ASP A 33 -12.11 0.42 -3.80
C ASP A 33 -12.94 1.57 -3.24
N CYS A 34 -14.26 1.40 -3.32
CA CYS A 34 -15.20 2.20 -2.58
C CYS A 34 -15.71 1.35 -1.42
N LEU A 35 -15.43 1.78 -0.21
CA LEU A 35 -15.82 1.04 0.99
C LEU A 35 -17.13 1.61 1.52
N GLU A 36 -18.18 0.81 1.42
CA GLU A 36 -19.47 1.11 2.02
C GLU A 36 -19.63 0.33 3.33
N ASP A 37 -20.33 0.91 4.29
CA ASP A 37 -20.65 0.30 5.58
C ASP A 37 -19.44 -0.18 6.39
N LEU A 38 -18.33 0.52 6.27
CA LEU A 38 -17.11 0.20 7.02
C LEU A 38 -17.34 0.45 8.53
N ARG A 39 -17.20 -0.61 9.31
CA ARG A 39 -17.37 -0.53 10.76
C ARG A 39 -16.21 0.19 11.43
N VAL A 40 -16.55 1.17 12.25
CA VAL A 40 -15.60 1.95 13.04
C VAL A 40 -15.73 1.57 14.51
N TYR A 41 -14.61 1.24 15.12
CA TYR A 41 -14.54 0.87 16.54
C TYR A 41 -14.07 2.06 17.36
N PHE A 42 -14.76 2.32 18.45
CA PHE A 42 -14.49 3.42 19.36
C PHE A 42 -14.18 2.91 20.78
N THR A 43 -13.52 3.75 21.57
CA THR A 43 -13.42 3.50 23.01
C THR A 43 -14.80 3.56 23.66
N SER A 44 -14.97 2.95 24.84
CA SER A 44 -16.26 2.93 25.53
C SER A 44 -16.81 4.33 25.83
N SER A 45 -15.94 5.28 26.17
CA SER A 45 -16.35 6.68 26.39
C SER A 45 -16.78 7.38 25.10
N ALA A 46 -16.06 7.17 24.00
CA ALA A 46 -16.42 7.72 22.70
C ALA A 46 -17.71 7.13 22.16
N GLN A 47 -17.91 5.83 22.31
CA GLN A 47 -19.16 5.15 21.93
C GLN A 47 -20.36 5.68 22.72
N CYS A 48 -20.20 5.93 24.00
CA CYS A 48 -21.24 6.52 24.85
C CYS A 48 -21.65 7.92 24.37
N LEU A 49 -20.68 8.74 23.94
CA LEU A 49 -20.96 10.05 23.35
C LEU A 49 -21.71 9.93 22.02
N ILE A 50 -21.32 8.98 21.17
CA ILE A 50 -21.98 8.75 19.88
C ILE A 50 -23.41 8.26 20.07
N ASP A 51 -23.66 7.38 21.03
CA ASP A 51 -25.00 6.85 21.34
C ASP A 51 -25.96 7.95 21.82
N LYS A 52 -25.43 9.01 22.44
CA LYS A 52 -26.21 10.17 22.90
C LYS A 52 -26.24 11.32 21.88
N ALA A 53 -25.54 11.17 20.77
CA ALA A 53 -25.41 12.24 19.80
C ALA A 53 -26.73 12.53 19.07
N THR A 54 -27.00 13.80 18.83
CA THR A 54 -28.08 14.26 17.96
C THR A 54 -27.67 14.25 16.50
N ASN A 55 -26.37 14.44 16.23
CA ASN A 55 -25.79 14.39 14.90
C ASN A 55 -24.31 14.02 14.98
N VAL A 56 -23.81 13.37 13.95
CA VAL A 56 -22.40 13.00 13.80
C VAL A 56 -21.95 13.37 12.39
N ARG A 57 -20.82 14.05 12.29
CA ARG A 57 -20.23 14.43 11.02
C ARG A 57 -18.82 13.83 10.91
N CYS A 58 -18.54 13.25 9.78
CA CYS A 58 -17.16 12.83 9.48
C CYS A 58 -16.28 14.05 9.24
N ARG A 59 -15.21 14.17 10.00
CA ARG A 59 -14.20 15.21 9.86
C ARG A 59 -13.10 14.80 8.88
N GLY A 60 -12.72 13.54 8.89
CA GLY A 60 -11.71 13.01 8.01
C GLY A 60 -11.25 11.62 8.42
N SER A 61 -10.46 11.02 7.58
CA SER A 61 -9.83 9.74 7.84
C SER A 61 -8.41 9.73 7.31
N GLU A 62 -7.54 8.98 7.95
CA GLU A 62 -6.17 8.77 7.50
C GLU A 62 -5.75 7.31 7.68
N VAL A 63 -4.85 6.83 6.85
CA VAL A 63 -4.25 5.51 6.99
C VAL A 63 -3.17 5.58 8.06
N LEU A 64 -3.35 4.82 9.15
CA LEU A 64 -2.36 4.72 10.22
C LEU A 64 -1.23 3.78 9.86
N ASN A 65 -1.59 2.62 9.34
CA ASN A 65 -0.64 1.56 9.04
C ASN A 65 -1.23 0.59 8.01
N ALA A 66 -0.36 -0.16 7.37
CA ALA A 66 -0.72 -1.31 6.53
C ALA A 66 0.13 -2.51 6.94
N PHE A 67 -0.54 -3.61 7.21
CA PHE A 67 0.11 -4.88 7.50
C PHE A 67 0.07 -5.74 6.23
N ILE A 68 1.23 -6.25 5.82
CA ILE A 68 1.38 -6.98 4.56
C ILE A 68 1.90 -8.38 4.85
N GLU A 69 1.15 -9.38 4.41
CA GLU A 69 1.55 -10.78 4.42
C GLU A 69 1.71 -11.28 2.99
N VAL A 70 2.78 -12.01 2.72
CA VAL A 70 3.10 -12.53 1.40
C VAL A 70 3.24 -14.04 1.47
N GLU A 71 2.46 -14.76 0.68
CA GLU A 71 2.51 -16.21 0.59
C GLU A 71 2.68 -16.66 -0.87
N ARG A 72 3.38 -17.76 -1.06
CA ARG A 72 3.50 -18.38 -2.39
C ARG A 72 2.18 -19.01 -2.80
N VAL A 73 1.75 -18.76 -4.04
CA VAL A 73 0.59 -19.44 -4.59
C VAL A 73 0.96 -20.90 -4.90
N PRO A 74 0.25 -21.89 -4.32
CA PRO A 74 0.51 -23.30 -4.60
C PRO A 74 0.41 -23.62 -6.10
N PHE A 75 1.33 -24.43 -6.60
CA PHE A 75 1.40 -24.92 -8.00
C PHE A 75 1.65 -23.85 -9.07
N ASN A 76 1.75 -22.58 -8.72
CA ASN A 76 2.07 -21.49 -9.65
C ASN A 76 3.38 -20.82 -9.24
N ARG A 77 4.48 -21.27 -9.84
CA ARG A 77 5.81 -20.69 -9.57
C ARG A 77 5.87 -19.22 -9.97
N GLY A 78 6.46 -18.41 -9.10
CA GLY A 78 6.64 -17.00 -9.35
C GLY A 78 5.43 -16.13 -9.02
N PHE A 79 4.32 -16.72 -8.61
CA PHE A 79 3.14 -15.98 -8.15
C PHE A 79 3.04 -15.98 -6.63
N TYR A 80 2.67 -14.83 -6.11
CA TYR A 80 2.52 -14.58 -4.68
C TYR A 80 1.17 -13.97 -4.39
N SER A 81 0.53 -14.48 -3.36
CA SER A 81 -0.64 -13.86 -2.76
C SER A 81 -0.16 -12.80 -1.76
N VAL A 82 -0.60 -11.59 -1.94
CA VAL A 82 -0.30 -10.47 -1.05
C VAL A 82 -1.58 -10.06 -0.35
N ASP A 83 -1.63 -10.31 0.95
CA ASP A 83 -2.72 -9.89 1.82
C ASP A 83 -2.33 -8.61 2.53
N ILE A 84 -3.14 -7.57 2.34
CA ILE A 84 -2.89 -6.26 2.93
C ILE A 84 -4.04 -5.91 3.85
N THR A 85 -3.73 -5.64 5.10
CA THR A 85 -4.69 -5.12 6.07
C THR A 85 -4.36 -3.66 6.38
N TYR A 86 -5.27 -2.78 6.04
CA TYR A 86 -5.16 -1.35 6.31
C TYR A 86 -5.84 -1.01 7.62
N PHE A 87 -5.22 -0.14 8.38
CA PHE A 87 -5.78 0.45 9.60
C PHE A 87 -6.00 1.93 9.37
N PHE A 88 -7.24 2.36 9.56
CA PHE A 88 -7.64 3.74 9.38
C PHE A 88 -8.01 4.38 10.71
N LYS A 89 -7.55 5.59 10.91
CA LYS A 89 -8.10 6.47 11.94
C LYS A 89 -9.23 7.27 11.32
N VAL A 90 -10.38 7.26 11.97
CA VAL A 90 -11.56 8.03 11.55
C VAL A 90 -11.84 9.07 12.61
N CYS A 91 -11.90 10.33 12.22
CA CYS A 91 -12.22 11.44 13.11
C CYS A 91 -13.64 11.89 12.86
N LEU A 92 -14.43 11.95 13.92
CA LEU A 92 -15.82 12.39 13.90
C LEU A 92 -16.02 13.58 14.80
N ASP A 93 -16.86 14.51 14.34
CA ASP A 93 -17.44 15.56 15.17
C ASP A 93 -18.82 15.10 15.67
N VAL A 94 -18.95 14.97 16.99
CA VAL A 94 -20.14 14.49 17.64
C VAL A 94 -20.89 15.68 18.26
N PHE A 95 -22.12 15.89 17.86
CA PHE A 95 -22.98 16.97 18.35
C PHE A 95 -24.00 16.40 19.34
N CYS A 96 -23.92 16.88 20.57
CA CYS A 96 -24.85 16.53 21.65
C CYS A 96 -25.71 17.75 22.02
N GLY A 97 -26.73 18.06 21.20
CA GLY A 97 -27.63 19.19 21.40
C GLY A 97 -27.30 20.41 20.52
N HIS A 98 -28.27 21.34 20.41
CA HIS A 98 -28.17 22.46 19.47
C HIS A 98 -27.24 23.61 19.91
N ALA A 99 -26.89 23.68 21.16
CA ALA A 99 -26.12 24.81 21.73
C ALA A 99 -24.67 24.48 22.10
N ASN A 100 -24.27 23.22 22.02
CA ASN A 100 -22.96 22.79 22.43
C ASN A 100 -22.01 22.66 21.23
N PRO A 101 -20.72 23.05 21.38
CA PRO A 101 -19.73 22.77 20.35
C PRO A 101 -19.55 21.26 20.16
N PRO A 102 -19.19 20.82 18.95
CA PRO A 102 -18.96 19.41 18.69
C PRO A 102 -17.75 18.89 19.50
N THR A 103 -17.86 17.64 19.92
CA THR A 103 -16.74 16.92 20.54
C THR A 103 -16.08 16.04 19.47
N MET A 104 -14.79 16.18 19.29
CA MET A 104 -14.05 15.33 18.39
C MET A 104 -13.79 13.96 19.03
N VAL A 105 -14.15 12.90 18.35
CA VAL A 105 -13.81 11.52 18.72
C VAL A 105 -13.06 10.82 17.61
N GLU A 106 -12.18 9.92 18.00
CA GLU A 106 -11.39 9.12 17.08
C GLU A 106 -11.81 7.65 17.18
N GLY A 107 -11.89 7.01 16.04
CA GLY A 107 -12.19 5.59 15.92
C GLY A 107 -11.21 4.90 15.01
N LEU A 108 -11.20 3.58 15.09
CA LEU A 108 -10.37 2.69 14.29
C LEU A 108 -11.26 1.87 13.34
N ALA A 109 -10.91 1.88 12.07
CA ALA A 109 -11.50 1.01 11.07
C ALA A 109 -10.42 0.16 10.40
N THR A 110 -10.78 -1.03 9.95
CA THR A 110 -9.87 -1.93 9.25
C THR A 110 -10.48 -2.39 7.94
N PHE A 111 -9.65 -2.57 6.95
CA PHE A 111 -10.02 -3.14 5.66
C PHE A 111 -8.90 -4.04 5.17
N SER A 112 -9.26 -5.24 4.72
CA SER A 112 -8.30 -6.19 4.18
C SER A 112 -8.57 -6.43 2.70
N LYS A 113 -7.48 -6.53 1.94
CA LYS A 113 -7.51 -6.78 0.51
C LYS A 113 -6.44 -7.79 0.13
N LYS A 114 -6.76 -8.62 -0.83
CA LYS A 114 -5.85 -9.62 -1.39
C LYS A 114 -5.60 -9.33 -2.86
N CYS A 115 -4.36 -9.42 -3.27
CA CYS A 115 -3.97 -9.41 -4.68
C CYS A 115 -2.95 -10.51 -4.96
N ILE A 116 -2.82 -10.89 -6.23
CA ILE A 116 -1.81 -11.84 -6.69
C ILE A 116 -0.85 -11.10 -7.59
N LEU A 117 0.43 -11.17 -7.26
CA LEU A 117 1.49 -10.53 -8.00
C LEU A 117 2.53 -11.56 -8.43
N TYR A 118 3.19 -11.26 -9.54
CA TYR A 118 4.33 -12.04 -10.01
C TYR A 118 5.61 -11.54 -9.33
N GLY A 119 6.44 -12.48 -8.90
CA GLY A 119 7.70 -12.17 -8.23
C GLY A 119 8.82 -13.12 -8.58
N SER A 120 9.87 -13.10 -7.79
CA SER A 120 11.01 -14.00 -7.95
C SER A 120 10.64 -15.44 -7.59
N GLU A 121 11.10 -16.39 -8.39
CA GLU A 121 10.96 -17.83 -8.09
C GLU A 121 11.83 -18.30 -6.92
N GLY A 122 12.51 -17.39 -6.23
CA GLY A 122 13.33 -17.65 -5.04
C GLY A 122 14.83 -17.76 -5.31
N ASN A 123 15.24 -17.59 -6.56
CA ASN A 123 16.65 -17.55 -6.93
C ASN A 123 17.11 -16.11 -7.17
N VAL A 124 18.29 -15.78 -6.66
CA VAL A 124 18.94 -14.53 -6.99
C VAL A 124 19.35 -14.57 -8.46
N LYS A 125 18.84 -13.66 -9.26
CA LYS A 125 19.29 -13.49 -10.65
C LYS A 125 20.36 -12.41 -10.66
N VAL A 126 21.56 -12.82 -11.03
CA VAL A 126 22.67 -11.89 -11.25
C VAL A 126 22.72 -11.59 -12.75
N PHE A 127 22.56 -10.33 -13.09
CA PHE A 127 22.77 -9.85 -14.45
C PHE A 127 24.10 -9.11 -14.47
N SER A 128 25.04 -9.60 -15.23
CA SER A 128 26.30 -8.89 -15.47
C SER A 128 26.35 -8.45 -16.92
N SER A 129 26.79 -7.22 -17.15
CA SER A 129 27.22 -6.81 -18.47
C SER A 129 28.63 -7.33 -18.68
N GLU A 130 28.77 -8.47 -19.37
CA GLU A 130 30.08 -8.93 -19.78
C GLU A 130 30.57 -8.05 -20.93
N PHE A 131 31.72 -7.43 -20.71
CA PHE A 131 32.46 -6.85 -21.81
C PHE A 131 33.10 -8.00 -22.59
N VAL A 132 32.49 -8.33 -23.71
CA VAL A 132 33.14 -9.23 -24.66
C VAL A 132 34.28 -8.44 -25.28
N SER A 133 35.47 -8.61 -24.74
CA SER A 133 36.66 -8.17 -25.43
C SER A 133 36.84 -9.06 -26.65
N CYS A 134 36.59 -8.51 -27.80
CA CYS A 134 37.04 -9.14 -29.05
C CYS A 134 38.54 -9.11 -29.18
#